data_de37d01c5b856772d3124bb20de81357
#
_entry.id   de37d01c5b856772d3124bb20de81357
#
_cell.length_a   1.000
_cell.length_b   1.000
_cell.length_c   1.000
_cell.angle_alpha   90.00
_cell.angle_beta   90.00
_cell.angle_gamma   90.00
#
_symmetry.space_group_name_H-M   'P 1'
#
loop_
_entity.id
_entity.type
_entity.pdbx_description
1 polymer ?
#
loop_
_entity_poly.entity_id
_entity_poly.type
_entity_poly.pdbx_seq_one_letter_code
_entity_poly.pdbx_strand_id
1 'polypeptide(L)'
;MNRCLQQALAGLALVLLPTIALAQGLSREAPKDVKPAVIAVSATPPVITVNGQPDRLSPGARIRDLNNMLVLSGALAGKSLYTVYRRDSAGLVHEVWLLTAEEYQKLGGTNAGDPNGIARFVELLNLIFAARVAKAIQ
;
A
#
# COMPACT_ATOMS: atom_id res chain seq x y z
N MET A 1 3.13 -69.22 3.17
CA MET A 1 3.97 -68.23 3.90
C MET A 1 4.17 -66.91 3.12
N ASN A 2 3.46 -66.61 2.08
CA ASN A 2 3.68 -65.44 1.24
C ASN A 2 2.58 -64.36 1.30
N ARG A 3 1.71 -64.43 2.32
CA ARG A 3 0.62 -63.46 2.46
C ARG A 3 0.94 -62.26 3.38
N CYS A 4 2.00 -62.39 4.20
CA CYS A 4 2.40 -61.31 5.10
C CYS A 4 3.37 -60.29 4.47
N LEU A 5 3.99 -60.61 3.34
CA LEU A 5 4.94 -59.72 2.67
C LEU A 5 4.29 -58.70 1.72
N GLN A 6 3.05 -59.01 1.28
CA GLN A 6 2.31 -58.11 0.35
C GLN A 6 1.56 -57.00 1.06
N GLN A 7 1.34 -57.08 2.38
CA GLN A 7 0.66 -56.02 3.12
C GLN A 7 1.59 -54.94 3.69
N ALA A 8 2.90 -55.20 3.69
CA ALA A 8 3.88 -54.22 4.18
C ALA A 8 4.28 -53.17 3.13
N LEU A 9 3.99 -53.39 1.85
CA LEU A 9 4.35 -52.45 0.78
C LEU A 9 3.22 -51.48 0.42
N ALA A 10 2.00 -51.68 0.92
CA ALA A 10 0.91 -50.74 0.66
C ALA A 10 0.82 -49.55 1.64
N GLY A 11 1.60 -49.59 2.73
CA GLY A 11 1.57 -48.56 3.78
C GLY A 11 2.57 -47.43 3.64
N LEU A 12 3.50 -47.50 2.70
CA LEU A 12 4.58 -46.54 2.60
C LEU A 12 4.47 -45.53 1.46
N ALA A 13 3.37 -45.54 0.73
CA ALA A 13 3.14 -44.65 -0.41
C ALA A 13 2.28 -43.39 -0.06
N LEU A 14 1.92 -43.19 1.20
CA LEU A 14 0.96 -42.14 1.58
C LEU A 14 1.58 -40.97 2.40
N VAL A 15 2.87 -40.70 2.35
CA VAL A 15 3.49 -39.67 3.19
C VAL A 15 4.41 -38.74 2.41
N LEU A 16 4.08 -38.43 1.16
CA LEU A 16 4.80 -37.39 0.43
C LEU A 16 3.82 -36.58 -0.45
N LEU A 17 2.79 -36.01 0.18
CA LEU A 17 2.16 -34.82 -0.36
C LEU A 17 3.01 -33.65 0.11
N PRO A 18 3.76 -32.96 -0.77
CA PRO A 18 4.31 -31.68 -0.44
C PRO A 18 3.13 -30.77 -0.18
N THR A 19 2.94 -30.36 1.06
CA THR A 19 2.11 -29.20 1.38
C THR A 19 2.78 -28.02 0.69
N ILE A 20 2.37 -27.74 -0.55
CA ILE A 20 2.64 -26.47 -1.17
C ILE A 20 1.85 -25.48 -0.31
N ALA A 21 2.50 -24.95 0.73
CA ALA A 21 2.06 -23.75 1.39
C ALA A 21 2.06 -22.69 0.29
N LEU A 22 0.88 -22.44 -0.29
CA LEU A 22 0.63 -21.25 -1.06
C LEU A 22 0.91 -20.12 -0.08
N ALA A 23 2.13 -19.61 -0.09
CA ALA A 23 2.43 -18.31 0.44
C ALA A 23 1.57 -17.36 -0.40
N GLN A 24 0.37 -17.09 0.09
CA GLN A 24 -0.46 -16.00 -0.41
C GLN A 24 0.34 -14.75 -0.09
N GLY A 25 1.20 -14.37 -1.03
CA GLY A 25 1.83 -13.08 -0.99
C GLY A 25 0.70 -12.09 -0.84
N LEU A 26 0.74 -11.31 0.23
CA LEU A 26 -0.15 -10.17 0.43
C LEU A 26 0.09 -9.23 -0.75
N SER A 27 -0.59 -9.53 -1.86
CA SER A 27 -0.71 -8.61 -2.98
C SER A 27 -1.52 -7.44 -2.45
N ARG A 28 -0.83 -6.42 -1.96
CA ARG A 28 -1.46 -5.16 -1.60
C ARG A 28 -1.79 -4.43 -2.89
N GLU A 29 -3.02 -4.62 -3.34
CA GLU A 29 -3.58 -3.73 -4.34
C GLU A 29 -3.54 -2.30 -3.80
N ALA A 30 -3.08 -1.38 -4.63
CA ALA A 30 -3.19 0.03 -4.32
C ALA A 30 -4.69 0.39 -4.18
N PRO A 31 -5.05 1.19 -3.17
CA PRO A 31 -6.43 1.62 -3.01
C PRO A 31 -6.91 2.34 -4.27
N LYS A 32 -8.13 2.04 -4.71
CA LYS A 32 -8.68 2.57 -5.98
C LYS A 32 -9.08 4.04 -5.94
N ASP A 33 -9.28 4.59 -4.73
CA ASP A 33 -9.84 5.95 -4.52
C ASP A 33 -8.79 6.95 -4.04
N VAL A 34 -7.53 6.78 -4.45
CA VAL A 34 -6.45 7.66 -4.03
C VAL A 34 -6.19 8.78 -5.03
N LYS A 35 -5.77 9.93 -4.51
CA LYS A 35 -5.37 11.10 -5.30
C LYS A 35 -3.95 11.52 -4.92
N PRO A 36 -3.11 11.93 -5.88
CA PRO A 36 -1.82 12.51 -5.58
C PRO A 36 -1.99 13.93 -5.04
N ALA A 37 -1.20 14.29 -4.03
CA ALA A 37 -1.17 15.65 -3.50
C ALA A 37 0.14 15.92 -2.74
N VAL A 38 0.45 17.20 -2.62
CA VAL A 38 1.43 17.68 -1.64
C VAL A 38 0.66 18.03 -0.37
N ILE A 39 0.95 17.32 0.70
CA ILE A 39 0.36 17.56 2.02
C ILE A 39 1.40 18.23 2.91
N ALA A 40 1.04 19.36 3.48
CA ALA A 40 1.83 19.99 4.54
C ALA A 40 1.12 19.80 5.88
N VAL A 41 1.83 19.23 6.85
CA VAL A 41 1.32 19.03 8.20
C VAL A 41 1.63 20.27 9.02
N SER A 42 0.60 20.88 9.61
CA SER A 42 0.81 22.06 10.46
C SER A 42 1.57 21.71 11.75
N ALA A 43 2.02 22.74 12.47
CA ALA A 43 2.61 22.56 13.79
C ALA A 43 1.62 21.97 14.82
N THR A 44 0.33 22.05 14.53
CA THR A 44 -0.76 21.58 15.39
C THR A 44 -1.67 20.59 14.62
N PRO A 45 -1.28 19.30 14.47
CA PRO A 45 -2.18 18.31 13.92
C PRO A 45 -3.50 18.27 14.72
N PRO A 46 -4.66 18.02 14.09
CA PRO A 46 -4.88 17.44 12.76
C PRO A 46 -5.00 18.43 11.59
N VAL A 47 -4.62 19.68 11.76
CA VAL A 47 -4.67 20.69 10.69
C VAL A 47 -3.57 20.42 9.67
N ILE A 48 -3.95 20.34 8.41
CA ILE A 48 -3.04 20.14 7.27
C ILE A 48 -3.42 21.08 6.13
N THR A 49 -2.58 21.15 5.11
CA THR A 49 -2.97 21.68 3.81
C THR A 49 -2.79 20.60 2.75
N VAL A 50 -3.70 20.56 1.79
CA VAL A 50 -3.64 19.67 0.63
C VAL A 50 -3.52 20.55 -0.61
N ASN A 51 -2.39 20.45 -1.32
CA ASN A 51 -2.07 21.33 -2.44
C ASN A 51 -2.20 22.83 -2.11
N GLY A 52 -1.80 23.23 -0.90
CA GLY A 52 -1.90 24.59 -0.43
C GLY A 52 -3.27 25.02 0.11
N GLN A 53 -4.30 24.16 0.01
CA GLN A 53 -5.64 24.46 0.54
C GLN A 53 -5.80 23.90 1.95
N PRO A 54 -6.39 24.68 2.90
CA PRO A 54 -6.65 24.20 4.25
C PRO A 54 -7.52 22.93 4.27
N ASP A 55 -7.12 21.96 5.08
CA ASP A 55 -7.80 20.67 5.20
C ASP A 55 -7.53 20.07 6.59
N ARG A 56 -8.08 18.90 6.86
CA ARG A 56 -7.90 18.21 8.13
C ARG A 56 -7.75 16.70 7.96
N LEU A 57 -6.94 16.13 8.83
CA LEU A 57 -6.88 14.69 9.03
C LEU A 57 -8.13 14.22 9.80
N SER A 58 -8.66 13.07 9.41
CA SER A 58 -9.75 12.45 10.17
C SER A 58 -9.25 11.92 11.53
N PRO A 59 -10.14 11.79 12.54
CA PRO A 59 -9.81 11.02 13.72
C PRO A 59 -9.41 9.59 13.33
N GLY A 60 -8.24 9.14 13.79
CA GLY A 60 -7.71 7.83 13.41
C GLY A 60 -7.10 7.76 12.00
N ALA A 61 -6.78 8.90 11.40
CA ALA A 61 -6.06 8.94 10.12
C ALA A 61 -4.76 8.13 10.17
N ARG A 62 -4.49 7.40 9.09
CA ARG A 62 -3.32 6.53 8.97
C ARG A 62 -2.35 7.11 7.95
N ILE A 63 -1.17 7.48 8.41
CA ILE A 63 -0.08 7.94 7.54
C ILE A 63 0.95 6.82 7.47
N ARG A 64 1.31 6.41 6.27
CA ARG A 64 2.32 5.37 6.02
C ARG A 64 3.53 5.95 5.32
N ASP A 65 4.70 5.63 5.83
CA ASP A 65 5.97 6.06 5.26
C ASP A 65 6.36 5.25 4.00
N LEU A 66 7.55 5.50 3.49
CA LEU A 66 8.11 4.81 2.33
C LEU A 66 8.30 3.31 2.55
N ASN A 67 8.42 2.87 3.81
CA ASN A 67 8.53 1.45 4.20
C ASN A 67 7.17 0.84 4.58
N ASN A 68 6.07 1.57 4.31
CA ASN A 68 4.72 1.18 4.67
C ASN A 68 4.48 1.04 6.18
N MET A 69 5.30 1.69 7.00
CA MET A 69 5.16 1.77 8.45
C MET A 69 4.24 2.94 8.83
N LEU A 70 3.45 2.78 9.88
CA LEU A 70 2.62 3.86 10.40
C LEU A 70 3.49 4.95 11.04
N VAL A 71 3.22 6.19 10.68
CA VAL A 71 3.88 7.38 11.22
C VAL A 71 2.84 8.28 11.87
N LEU A 72 3.17 8.79 13.04
CA LEU A 72 2.31 9.76 13.73
C LEU A 72 2.36 11.13 13.04
N SER A 73 1.23 11.78 12.89
CA SER A 73 1.15 13.13 12.32
C SER A 73 2.02 14.15 13.03
N GLY A 74 2.16 14.01 14.35
CA GLY A 74 3.04 14.86 15.16
C GLY A 74 4.52 14.78 14.77
N ALA A 75 5.00 13.61 14.32
CA ALA A 75 6.37 13.45 13.83
C ALA A 75 6.60 14.13 12.47
N LEU A 76 5.55 14.48 11.76
CA LEU A 76 5.56 15.12 10.45
C LEU A 76 5.21 16.61 10.53
N ALA A 77 4.97 17.14 11.73
CA ALA A 77 4.61 18.53 11.94
C ALA A 77 5.65 19.49 11.31
N GLY A 78 5.16 20.49 10.58
CA GLY A 78 5.98 21.48 9.88
C GLY A 78 6.61 20.97 8.58
N LYS A 79 6.34 19.74 8.15
CA LYS A 79 6.89 19.16 6.92
C LYS A 79 5.89 19.21 5.78
N SER A 80 6.41 19.40 4.57
CA SER A 80 5.65 19.27 3.31
C SER A 80 6.08 17.99 2.61
N LEU A 81 5.12 17.17 2.21
CA LEU A 81 5.33 15.78 1.80
C LEU A 81 4.61 15.48 0.51
N TYR A 82 5.27 14.75 -0.39
CA TYR A 82 4.63 14.16 -1.55
C TYR A 82 3.85 12.93 -1.14
N THR A 83 2.60 12.83 -1.53
CA THR A 83 1.69 11.79 -1.06
C THR A 83 0.69 11.32 -2.11
N VAL A 84 0.11 10.16 -1.87
CA VAL A 84 -1.23 9.81 -2.33
C VAL A 84 -2.12 9.67 -1.10
N TYR A 85 -3.36 10.09 -1.20
CA TYR A 85 -4.29 10.08 -0.08
C TYR A 85 -5.70 9.69 -0.52
N ARG A 86 -6.49 9.24 0.44
CA ARG A 86 -7.93 9.09 0.28
C ARG A 86 -8.69 9.69 1.46
N ARG A 87 -9.95 10.02 1.20
CA ARG A 87 -10.86 10.61 2.18
C ARG A 87 -11.78 9.55 2.78
N ASP A 88 -12.27 9.82 3.96
CA ASP A 88 -13.36 9.06 4.56
C ASP A 88 -14.74 9.54 4.05
N SER A 89 -15.82 8.95 4.57
CA SER A 89 -17.18 9.32 4.24
C SER A 89 -17.59 10.74 4.66
N ALA A 90 -16.87 11.31 5.63
CA ALA A 90 -17.05 12.69 6.08
C ALA A 90 -16.25 13.70 5.23
N GLY A 91 -15.48 13.24 4.26
CA GLY A 91 -14.65 14.08 3.40
C GLY A 91 -13.31 14.48 4.00
N LEU A 92 -12.92 13.94 5.16
CA LEU A 92 -11.64 14.20 5.80
C LEU A 92 -10.55 13.28 5.26
N VAL A 93 -9.31 13.75 5.29
CA VAL A 93 -8.15 12.92 4.87
C VAL A 93 -7.94 11.80 5.87
N HIS A 94 -8.11 10.57 5.42
CA HIS A 94 -8.13 9.39 6.30
C HIS A 94 -6.91 8.48 6.14
N GLU A 95 -6.48 8.21 4.92
CA GLU A 95 -5.27 7.44 4.67
C GLU A 95 -4.32 8.22 3.76
N VAL A 96 -3.05 8.19 4.10
CA VAL A 96 -1.98 8.91 3.40
C VAL A 96 -0.80 7.96 3.25
N TRP A 97 -0.25 7.88 2.04
CA TRP A 97 0.99 7.15 1.75
C TRP A 97 2.04 8.14 1.27
N LEU A 98 3.17 8.19 1.95
CA LEU A 98 4.28 9.03 1.55
C LEU A 98 4.93 8.51 0.27
N LEU A 99 5.31 9.42 -0.61
CA LEU A 99 6.02 9.16 -1.85
C LEU A 99 7.37 9.87 -1.85
N THR A 100 8.30 9.36 -2.63
CA THR A 100 9.47 10.13 -3.01
C THR A 100 9.09 11.19 -4.05
N ALA A 101 9.93 12.21 -4.23
CA ALA A 101 9.72 13.22 -5.27
C ALA A 101 9.64 12.59 -6.67
N GLU A 102 10.47 11.57 -6.94
CA GLU A 102 10.50 10.86 -8.22
C GLU A 102 9.20 10.07 -8.46
N GLU A 103 8.71 9.36 -7.43
CA GLU A 103 7.44 8.64 -7.50
C GLU A 103 6.27 9.59 -7.75
N TYR A 104 6.24 10.71 -7.05
CA TYR A 104 5.22 11.73 -7.21
C TYR A 104 5.21 12.33 -8.62
N GLN A 105 6.38 12.62 -9.19
CA GLN A 105 6.51 13.13 -10.55
C GLN A 105 6.00 12.13 -11.59
N LYS A 106 6.27 10.84 -11.42
CA LYS A 106 5.74 9.79 -12.29
C LYS A 106 4.20 9.74 -12.27
N LEU A 107 3.58 10.07 -11.15
CA LEU A 107 2.14 10.10 -10.98
C LEU A 107 1.50 11.43 -11.43
N GLY A 108 2.28 12.50 -11.50
CA GLY A 108 1.79 13.88 -11.74
C GLY A 108 1.30 14.18 -13.16
N GLY A 109 1.46 13.24 -14.12
CA GLY A 109 1.00 13.39 -15.50
C GLY A 109 -0.42 12.88 -15.76
N THR A 110 -1.11 12.38 -14.75
CA THR A 110 -2.44 11.80 -14.93
C THR A 110 -3.52 12.83 -14.60
N ASN A 111 -4.17 13.39 -15.64
CA ASN A 111 -5.34 14.23 -15.44
C ASN A 111 -6.48 13.38 -14.85
N ALA A 112 -6.94 13.74 -13.66
CA ALA A 112 -8.04 13.05 -12.95
C ALA A 112 -9.39 13.08 -13.72
N GLY A 113 -9.49 13.85 -14.79
CA GLY A 113 -10.67 13.91 -15.65
C GLY A 113 -10.68 12.98 -16.84
N ASP A 114 -9.56 12.31 -17.14
CA ASP A 114 -9.45 11.36 -18.24
C ASP A 114 -9.60 9.92 -17.71
N PRO A 115 -10.56 9.12 -18.22
CA PRO A 115 -10.71 7.71 -17.82
C PRO A 115 -9.44 6.88 -18.02
N ASN A 116 -8.69 7.16 -19.08
CA ASN A 116 -7.40 6.52 -19.33
C ASN A 116 -6.31 7.00 -18.37
N GLY A 117 -6.40 8.24 -17.93
CA GLY A 117 -5.50 8.82 -16.93
C GLY A 117 -5.62 8.11 -15.58
N ILE A 118 -6.85 7.83 -15.13
CA ILE A 118 -7.10 7.10 -13.88
C ILE A 118 -6.54 5.67 -13.95
N ALA A 119 -6.76 4.97 -15.06
CA ALA A 119 -6.23 3.62 -15.24
C ALA A 119 -4.70 3.61 -15.19
N ARG A 120 -4.03 4.53 -15.88
CA ARG A 120 -2.56 4.70 -15.84
C ARG A 120 -2.07 5.05 -14.44
N PHE A 121 -2.78 5.91 -13.73
CA PHE A 121 -2.44 6.27 -12.35
C PHE A 121 -2.45 5.05 -11.44
N VAL A 122 -3.49 4.23 -11.49
CA VAL A 122 -3.61 3.01 -10.68
C VAL A 122 -2.52 2.00 -11.04
N GLU A 123 -2.23 1.83 -12.32
CA GLU A 123 -1.17 0.95 -12.81
C GLU A 123 0.21 1.39 -12.30
N LEU A 124 0.55 2.67 -12.44
CA LEU A 124 1.82 3.23 -11.96
C LEU A 124 1.93 3.11 -10.44
N LEU A 125 0.85 3.36 -9.71
CA LEU A 125 0.82 3.23 -8.27
C LEU A 125 1.07 1.79 -7.83
N ASN A 126 0.46 0.81 -8.50
CA ASN A 126 0.70 -0.60 -8.26
C ASN A 126 2.17 -1.00 -8.51
N LEU A 127 2.79 -0.47 -9.57
CA LEU A 127 4.21 -0.70 -9.86
C LEU A 127 5.11 -0.12 -8.75
N ILE A 128 4.81 1.07 -8.26
CA ILE A 128 5.55 1.71 -7.16
C ILE A 128 5.48 0.86 -5.90
N PHE A 129 4.30 0.40 -5.52
CA PHE A 129 4.14 -0.44 -4.34
C PHE A 129 4.78 -1.82 -4.50
N ALA A 130 4.69 -2.44 -5.68
CA ALA A 130 5.37 -3.70 -5.96
C ALA A 130 6.90 -3.56 -5.85
N ALA A 131 7.48 -2.47 -6.37
CA ALA A 131 8.90 -2.20 -6.28
C ALA A 131 9.36 -2.00 -4.81
N ARG A 132 8.55 -1.37 -3.98
CA ARG A 132 8.84 -1.21 -2.55
C ARG A 132 8.85 -2.54 -1.81
N VAL A 133 7.89 -3.43 -2.10
CA VAL A 133 7.85 -4.78 -1.51
C VAL A 133 9.08 -5.58 -1.92
N ALA A 134 9.47 -5.55 -3.18
CA ALA A 134 10.66 -6.23 -3.68
C ALA A 134 11.94 -5.73 -2.97
N LYS A 135 12.05 -4.42 -2.72
CA LYS A 135 13.19 -3.83 -2.01
C LYS A 135 13.22 -4.20 -0.53
N ALA A 136 12.07 -4.40 0.10
CA ALA A 136 11.98 -4.75 1.52
C ALA A 136 12.38 -6.22 1.81
N ILE A 137 12.44 -7.08 0.78
CA ILE A 137 12.78 -8.50 0.88
C ILE A 137 14.29 -8.75 0.67
N GLN A 138 15.03 -7.78 0.16
CA GLN A 138 16.48 -7.85 -0.03
C GLN A 138 17.24 -7.43 1.24
#